data_7dd55529190c41d904517f3fbb75669c
#
_entry.id   7dd55529190c41d904517f3fbb75669c
#
_cell.length_a   1.000
_cell.length_b   1.000
_cell.length_c   1.000
_cell.angle_alpha   90.00
_cell.angle_beta   90.00
_cell.angle_gamma   90.00
#
_symmetry.space_group_name_H-M   'P 1'
#
loop_
_entity.id
_entity.type
_entity.pdbx_description
1 polymer ?
#
loop_
_entity_poly.entity_id
_entity_poly.type
_entity_poly.pdbx_seq_one_letter_code
_entity_poly.pdbx_strand_id
1 'polypeptide(L)'
;MREFLVEITTTVPEGTDPAEVDRRRAAEAVRAAELAAAGNLVRLWRPVGELRSIGVWRAADEAELHEKVLSTLPLRPWMTPTVTPLESHPNDPARVDGSR
;
A
#
# COMPACT_ATOMS: atom_id res chain seq x y z
N MET A 1 12.74 6.95 -6.69
CA MET A 1 11.95 6.69 -5.46
C MET A 1 12.38 5.39 -4.82
N ARG A 2 12.26 5.31 -3.51
CA ARG A 2 12.54 4.08 -2.77
C ARG A 2 11.33 3.18 -2.74
N GLU A 3 11.56 1.89 -2.60
CA GLU A 3 10.49 0.89 -2.52
C GLU A 3 10.27 0.44 -1.08
N PHE A 4 9.02 0.15 -0.78
CA PHE A 4 8.60 -0.30 0.55
C PHE A 4 7.62 -1.46 0.42
N LEU A 5 7.82 -2.49 1.23
CA LEU A 5 6.78 -3.50 1.43
C LEU A 5 5.84 -2.97 2.49
N VAL A 6 4.56 -2.89 2.18
CA VAL A 6 3.56 -2.43 3.13
C VAL A 6 2.52 -3.52 3.34
N GLU A 7 2.41 -3.96 4.58
CA GLU A 7 1.39 -4.92 5.00
C GLU A 7 0.35 -4.15 5.79
N ILE A 8 -0.92 -4.26 5.39
CA ILE A 8 -1.99 -3.47 5.98
C ILE A 8 -3.09 -4.39 6.49
N THR A 9 -3.39 -4.26 7.78
CA THR A 9 -4.59 -4.83 8.38
C THR A 9 -5.63 -3.73 8.50
N THR A 10 -6.84 -3.99 7.99
CA THR A 10 -7.94 -3.03 8.07
C THR A 10 -8.98 -3.55 9.05
N THR A 11 -9.32 -2.74 10.04
CA THR A 11 -10.31 -3.07 11.05
C THR A 11 -11.44 -2.06 10.99
N VAL A 12 -12.61 -2.50 10.57
CA VAL A 12 -13.81 -1.66 10.56
C VAL A 12 -14.32 -1.56 12.00
N PRO A 13 -14.50 -0.33 12.54
CA PRO A 13 -15.01 -0.18 13.89
C PRO A 13 -16.39 -0.82 14.04
N GLU A 14 -16.62 -1.47 15.18
CA GLU A 14 -17.92 -2.06 15.49
C GLU A 14 -19.00 -0.98 15.46
N GLY A 15 -20.15 -1.33 14.88
CA GLY A 15 -21.27 -0.39 14.77
C GLY A 15 -21.20 0.55 13.58
N THR A 16 -20.18 0.43 12.72
CA THR A 16 -20.10 1.25 11.51
C THR A 16 -21.22 0.87 10.55
N ASP A 17 -21.91 1.89 10.04
CA ASP A 17 -22.96 1.70 9.04
C ASP A 17 -22.38 0.98 7.80
N PRO A 18 -22.99 -0.13 7.35
CA PRO A 18 -22.53 -0.81 6.14
C PRO A 18 -22.44 0.09 4.90
N ALA A 19 -23.33 1.07 4.78
CA ALA A 19 -23.29 2.01 3.67
C ALA A 19 -22.04 2.91 3.73
N GLU A 20 -21.57 3.26 4.92
CA GLU A 20 -20.31 4.01 5.07
C GLU A 20 -19.12 3.17 4.69
N VAL A 21 -19.10 1.89 5.08
CA VAL A 21 -18.05 0.96 4.69
C VAL A 21 -17.95 0.88 3.17
N ASP A 22 -19.10 0.72 2.50
CA ASP A 22 -19.14 0.62 1.05
C ASP A 22 -18.65 1.90 0.38
N ARG A 23 -19.03 3.07 0.89
CA ARG A 23 -18.55 4.35 0.36
C ARG A 23 -17.04 4.49 0.48
N ARG A 24 -16.49 4.14 1.64
CA ARG A 24 -15.06 4.23 1.87
C ARG A 24 -14.28 3.25 0.99
N ARG A 25 -14.80 2.05 0.79
CA ARG A 25 -14.17 1.06 -0.09
C ARG A 25 -14.19 1.51 -1.54
N ALA A 26 -15.28 2.09 -1.99
CA ALA A 26 -15.36 2.62 -3.35
C ALA A 26 -14.37 3.78 -3.54
N ALA A 27 -14.30 4.71 -2.59
CA ALA A 27 -13.35 5.81 -2.61
C ALA A 27 -11.91 5.31 -2.54
N GLU A 28 -11.65 4.27 -1.75
CA GLU A 28 -10.33 3.64 -1.66
C GLU A 28 -9.87 3.10 -3.01
N ALA A 29 -10.76 2.43 -3.75
CA ALA A 29 -10.43 1.89 -5.07
C ALA A 29 -10.04 3.00 -6.04
N VAL A 30 -10.75 4.13 -6.01
CA VAL A 30 -10.43 5.29 -6.85
C VAL A 30 -9.07 5.87 -6.47
N ARG A 31 -8.82 6.06 -5.19
CA ARG A 31 -7.54 6.62 -4.73
C ARG A 31 -6.37 5.68 -5.03
N ALA A 32 -6.56 4.38 -4.84
CA ALA A 32 -5.53 3.39 -5.18
C ALA A 32 -5.16 3.45 -6.66
N ALA A 33 -6.15 3.61 -7.54
CA ALA A 33 -5.88 3.75 -8.97
C ALA A 33 -5.11 5.03 -9.28
N GLU A 34 -5.41 6.14 -8.59
CA GLU A 34 -4.67 7.39 -8.73
C GLU A 34 -3.22 7.23 -8.30
N LEU A 35 -2.99 6.56 -7.17
CA LEU A 35 -1.65 6.32 -6.66
C LEU A 35 -0.87 5.36 -7.55
N ALA A 36 -1.53 4.39 -8.16
CA ALA A 36 -0.89 3.51 -9.15
C ALA A 36 -0.48 4.31 -10.38
N ALA A 37 -1.34 5.19 -10.88
CA ALA A 37 -1.02 6.03 -12.04
C ALA A 37 0.13 6.99 -11.73
N ALA A 38 0.23 7.46 -10.50
CA ALA A 38 1.32 8.34 -10.06
C ALA A 38 2.63 7.59 -9.79
N GLY A 39 2.63 6.26 -9.80
CA GLY A 39 3.81 5.44 -9.55
C GLY A 39 4.06 5.12 -8.09
N ASN A 40 3.18 5.52 -7.17
CA ASN A 40 3.34 5.22 -5.75
C ASN A 40 2.92 3.81 -5.39
N LEU A 41 1.86 3.28 -5.98
CA LEU A 41 1.41 1.91 -5.78
C LEU A 41 1.86 1.06 -6.98
N VAL A 42 2.75 0.09 -6.73
CA VAL A 42 3.34 -0.74 -7.78
C VAL A 42 2.61 -2.07 -7.92
N ARG A 43 2.45 -2.78 -6.83
CA ARG A 43 1.74 -4.06 -6.77
C ARG A 43 0.97 -4.17 -5.47
N LEU A 44 -0.11 -4.90 -5.52
CA LEU A 44 -0.95 -5.13 -4.35
C LEU A 44 -1.51 -6.55 -4.40
N TRP A 45 -1.37 -7.28 -3.30
CA TRP A 45 -1.86 -8.64 -3.15
C TRP A 45 -2.70 -8.78 -1.89
N ARG A 46 -3.50 -9.82 -1.88
CA ARG A 46 -4.19 -10.28 -0.67
C ARG A 46 -3.80 -11.75 -0.47
N PRO A 47 -3.30 -12.14 0.71
CA PRO A 47 -3.09 -13.55 0.98
C PRO A 47 -4.41 -14.31 0.85
N VAL A 48 -4.33 -15.51 0.28
CA VAL A 48 -5.54 -16.33 0.08
C VAL A 48 -6.22 -16.60 1.42
N GLY A 49 -7.51 -16.29 1.51
CA GLY A 49 -8.29 -16.50 2.72
C GLY A 49 -8.15 -15.44 3.80
N GLU A 50 -7.41 -14.36 3.54
CA GLU A 50 -7.21 -13.28 4.50
C GLU A 50 -7.71 -11.95 3.96
N LEU A 51 -7.99 -11.01 4.88
CA LEU A 51 -8.47 -9.67 4.50
C LEU A 51 -7.35 -8.62 4.50
N ARG A 52 -6.18 -8.96 5.02
CA ARG A 52 -5.05 -8.03 4.98
C ARG A 52 -4.51 -7.89 3.56
N SER A 53 -3.81 -6.81 3.30
CA SER A 53 -3.14 -6.62 2.02
C SER A 53 -1.62 -6.59 2.19
N ILE A 54 -0.92 -6.96 1.12
CA ILE A 54 0.52 -6.88 1.03
C ILE A 54 0.82 -6.15 -0.27
N GLY A 55 1.59 -5.08 -0.20
CA GLY A 55 1.86 -4.28 -1.39
C GLY A 55 3.29 -3.79 -1.49
N VAL A 56 3.68 -3.46 -2.70
CA VAL A 56 4.92 -2.73 -2.98
C VAL A 56 4.55 -1.31 -3.33
N TRP A 57 5.11 -0.36 -2.59
CA TRP A 57 4.83 1.06 -2.73
C TRP A 57 6.13 1.82 -2.95
N ARG A 58 6.03 3.00 -3.54
CA ARG A 58 7.18 3.89 -3.79
C ARG A 58 6.92 5.28 -3.26
N ALA A 59 7.94 5.85 -2.65
CA ALA A 59 7.97 7.24 -2.21
C ALA A 59 9.44 7.69 -2.08
N ALA A 60 9.67 8.96 -1.90
CA ALA A 60 11.02 9.47 -1.73
C ALA A 60 11.69 8.91 -0.48
N ASP A 61 10.92 8.78 0.60
CA ASP A 61 11.35 8.19 1.86
C ASP A 61 10.13 7.68 2.63
N GLU A 62 10.37 7.06 3.78
CA GLU A 62 9.28 6.50 4.58
C GLU A 62 8.35 7.57 5.13
N ALA A 63 8.87 8.74 5.50
CA ALA A 63 8.04 9.85 5.99
C ALA A 63 7.05 10.30 4.91
N GLU A 64 7.51 10.46 3.68
CA GLU A 64 6.64 10.81 2.57
C GLU A 64 5.60 9.72 2.31
N LEU A 65 6.00 8.45 2.38
CA LEU A 65 5.07 7.35 2.22
C LEU A 65 3.92 7.46 3.21
N HIS A 66 4.21 7.69 4.48
CA HIS A 66 3.15 7.83 5.50
C HIS A 66 2.33 9.09 5.32
N GLU A 67 2.99 10.24 5.15
CA GLU A 67 2.35 11.55 5.23
C GLU A 67 1.63 11.97 3.95
N LYS A 68 2.16 11.57 2.78
CA LYS A 68 1.64 12.05 1.50
C LYS A 68 1.02 10.96 0.64
N VAL A 69 1.21 9.70 0.99
CA VAL A 69 0.69 8.57 0.23
C VAL A 69 -0.35 7.81 1.05
N LEU A 70 0.07 7.12 2.09
CA LEU A 70 -0.85 6.29 2.88
C LEU A 70 -1.91 7.11 3.60
N SER A 71 -1.56 8.30 4.09
CA SER A 71 -2.52 9.19 4.77
C SER A 71 -3.67 9.63 3.88
N THR A 72 -3.50 9.57 2.57
CA THR A 72 -4.54 9.99 1.61
C THR A 72 -5.54 8.89 1.30
N LEU A 73 -5.31 7.67 1.78
CA LEU A 73 -6.23 6.56 1.56
C LEU A 73 -7.49 6.73 2.41
N PRO A 74 -8.70 6.65 1.82
CA PRO A 74 -9.96 6.81 2.57
C PRO A 74 -10.13 5.82 3.72
N LEU A 75 -9.55 4.63 3.64
CA LEU A 75 -9.61 3.64 4.71
C LEU A 75 -8.50 3.82 5.76
N ARG A 76 -7.62 4.81 5.59
CA ARG A 76 -6.46 4.99 6.48
C ARG A 76 -6.79 5.00 7.97
N PRO A 77 -7.89 5.64 8.43
CA PRO A 77 -8.25 5.62 9.86
C PRO A 77 -8.50 4.21 10.40
N TRP A 78 -8.83 3.26 9.54
CA TRP A 78 -9.10 1.87 9.92
C TRP A 78 -7.92 0.95 9.67
N MET A 79 -6.83 1.46 9.15
CA MET A 79 -5.67 0.67 8.76
C MET A 79 -4.58 0.67 9.81
N THR A 80 -3.91 -0.48 9.94
CA THR A 80 -2.65 -0.62 10.68
C THR A 80 -1.59 -1.07 9.70
N PRO A 81 -0.77 -0.15 9.17
CA PRO A 81 0.28 -0.50 8.23
C PRO A 81 1.56 -0.91 8.94
N THR A 82 2.25 -1.88 8.37
CA THR A 82 3.62 -2.26 8.74
C THR A 82 4.48 -2.03 7.50
N VAL A 83 5.46 -1.15 7.60
CA VAL A 83 6.29 -0.71 6.48
C VAL A 83 7.69 -1.28 6.63
N THR A 84 8.17 -1.93 5.58
CA THR A 84 9.54 -2.47 5.51
C THR A 84 10.23 -1.86 4.30
N PRO A 85 11.28 -1.05 4.50
CA PRO A 85 12.06 -0.53 3.38
C PRO A 85 12.72 -1.67 2.61
N LEU A 86 12.76 -1.55 1.31
CA LEU A 86 13.30 -2.58 0.42
C LEU A 86 14.48 -2.02 -0.37
N GLU A 87 15.42 -2.88 -0.64
CA GLU A 87 16.46 -2.63 -1.64
C GLU A 87 16.64 -3.88 -2.48
N SER A 88 17.22 -3.72 -3.66
CA SER A 88 17.46 -4.85 -4.56
C SER A 88 18.49 -5.80 -3.94
N HIS A 89 18.16 -7.07 -3.89
CA HIS A 89 19.12 -8.09 -3.49
C HIS A 89 20.08 -8.38 -4.65
N PRO A 90 21.36 -8.69 -4.40
CA PRO A 90 22.29 -9.00 -5.50
C PRO A 90 21.83 -10.15 -6.38
N ASN A 91 21.04 -11.07 -5.86
CA ASN A 91 20.54 -12.22 -6.61
C ASN A 91 19.13 -12.01 -7.19
N ASP A 92 18.60 -10.79 -7.14
CA ASP A 92 17.30 -10.50 -7.72
C ASP A 92 17.37 -10.70 -9.24
N PRO A 93 16.59 -11.62 -9.82
CA PRO A 93 16.61 -11.85 -11.27
C PRO A 93 16.17 -10.64 -12.09
N ALA A 94 15.40 -9.71 -11.49
CA ALA A 94 14.99 -8.48 -12.16
C ALA A 94 16.07 -7.39 -12.13
N ARG A 95 17.17 -7.62 -11.43
CA ARG A 95 18.27 -6.67 -11.34
C ARG A 95 19.03 -6.62 -12.66
N VAL A 96 18.86 -5.50 -13.36
CA VAL A 96 19.46 -5.30 -14.68
C VAL A 96 20.52 -4.23 -14.59
N ASP A 97 21.73 -4.61 -14.22
CA ASP A 97 22.82 -3.67 -14.13
C ASP A 97 24.11 -4.30 -14.66
N GLY A 98 25.11 -3.45 -14.78
CA GLY A 98 26.40 -3.90 -15.27
C GLY A 98 27.21 -4.75 -14.31
N SER A 99 26.71 -4.97 -13.13
CA SER A 99 27.44 -5.74 -12.12
C SER A 99 27.46 -7.24 -12.42
N ARG A 100 26.66 -7.65 -13.35
CA ARG A 100 26.67 -9.05 -13.76
C ARG A 100 27.96 -9.42 -14.43
#